data_be6ba03b3f26010f26ba6b30137b0d68
#
_entry.id   be6ba03b3f26010f26ba6b30137b0d68
#
_cell.length_a   1.000
_cell.length_b   1.000
_cell.length_c   1.000
_cell.angle_alpha   90.00
_cell.angle_beta   90.00
_cell.angle_gamma   90.00
#
_symmetry.space_group_name_H-M   'P 1'
#
loop_
_entity.id
_entity.type
_entity.pdbx_description
1 polymer ?
#
loop_
_entity_poly.entity_id
_entity_poly.type
_entity_poly.pdbx_seq_one_letter_code
_entity_poly.pdbx_strand_id
1 'polypeptide(L)'
;MICSDKVHEILYGGDYNPEQWGEEERQKDMQYLPEAGVNIVTLNVFNWGMLQPDEEHYDFSELDETVQMVTDKGMKICMATATAAHPAWMAHRYPDILRTEFSGMKRKYGARHNSCPNSDTFHKYATRLAAKLAERYQNQDNIVAWHIGNEYGGICYCENCEKAFRIWLQKKYGSIEKLNQVWNTHFWGHTFYDWDEIVAPNLLTEHFENNRSMYPCITLDYYRFQSDSMLQNFIDESAEIRKIIPDAKITTNLMGFYKELDYGKWAKYMDFVSWDNYPNAGEPEAMIAMKHDLMRGLKPGMPFSLMEQTPSVSNWHNYATLKRPGEMRLMSYQAMAHGADTIMFFQMRQCKAECEKLHSAFISHVGTNNTRIYKECQALGKELQSLGSEIPGSLVHAKAAILFDWNNWWAI
;
A
#
# COMPACT_ATOMS: atom_id res chain seq x y z
N MET A 1 11.26 -16.94 -5.81
CA MET A 1 10.63 -16.60 -4.54
C MET A 1 10.30 -15.13 -4.48
N ILE A 2 9.23 -14.78 -3.78
CA ILE A 2 8.64 -13.44 -3.81
C ILE A 2 9.60 -12.38 -3.26
N CYS A 3 9.98 -12.50 -2.01
CA CYS A 3 10.71 -11.43 -1.37
C CYS A 3 12.21 -11.42 -1.70
N SER A 4 12.83 -12.61 -1.79
CA SER A 4 14.28 -12.75 -2.03
C SER A 4 14.61 -14.17 -2.44
N ASP A 5 15.64 -14.33 -3.29
CA ASP A 5 16.17 -15.65 -3.64
C ASP A 5 16.80 -16.40 -2.44
N LYS A 6 16.97 -15.68 -1.32
CA LYS A 6 17.48 -16.23 -0.05
C LYS A 6 16.38 -16.80 0.86
N VAL A 7 15.09 -16.61 0.51
CA VAL A 7 13.95 -17.04 1.34
C VAL A 7 13.39 -18.34 0.80
N HIS A 8 13.47 -19.42 1.58
CA HIS A 8 13.02 -20.77 1.23
C HIS A 8 11.92 -21.30 2.17
N GLU A 9 11.21 -20.40 2.84
CA GLU A 9 10.15 -20.69 3.80
C GLU A 9 8.96 -19.79 3.58
N ILE A 10 7.78 -20.17 4.07
CA ILE A 10 6.61 -19.30 4.10
C ILE A 10 6.93 -18.13 5.03
N LEU A 11 6.77 -16.91 4.51
CA LEU A 11 6.90 -15.71 5.34
C LEU A 11 5.60 -15.49 6.14
N TYR A 12 5.76 -15.41 7.47
CA TYR A 12 4.67 -15.28 8.42
C TYR A 12 4.97 -14.19 9.43
N GLY A 13 4.10 -13.17 9.52
CA GLY A 13 4.31 -12.06 10.43
C GLY A 13 3.37 -10.90 10.14
N GLY A 14 3.89 -9.67 10.05
CA GLY A 14 3.08 -8.49 9.72
C GLY A 14 3.67 -7.19 10.21
N ASP A 15 2.85 -6.15 10.21
CA ASP A 15 3.25 -4.80 10.60
C ASP A 15 3.57 -4.72 12.08
N TYR A 16 4.74 -4.20 12.38
CA TYR A 16 5.22 -3.98 13.73
C TYR A 16 5.57 -2.52 13.96
N ASN A 17 4.81 -1.85 14.83
CA ASN A 17 4.89 -0.44 15.14
C ASN A 17 5.28 -0.24 16.61
N PRO A 18 6.54 -0.57 17.00
CA PRO A 18 7.00 -0.57 18.39
C PRO A 18 7.18 0.83 18.97
N GLU A 19 7.26 1.86 18.14
CA GLU A 19 7.45 3.25 18.55
C GLU A 19 6.33 3.77 19.46
N GLN A 20 5.18 3.09 19.48
CA GLN A 20 4.06 3.43 20.37
C GLN A 20 4.24 2.92 21.80
N TRP A 21 5.24 2.06 22.04
CA TRP A 21 5.37 1.28 23.27
C TRP A 21 6.72 1.48 23.95
N GLY A 22 6.73 1.30 25.27
CA GLY A 22 7.96 1.38 26.05
C GLY A 22 8.88 0.17 25.85
N GLU A 23 10.08 0.26 26.40
CA GLU A 23 11.10 -0.79 26.26
C GLU A 23 10.63 -2.14 26.83
N GLU A 24 9.93 -2.15 27.96
CA GLU A 24 9.43 -3.38 28.57
C GLU A 24 8.48 -4.16 27.65
N GLU A 25 7.56 -3.44 26.98
CA GLU A 25 6.64 -4.03 26.01
C GLU A 25 7.38 -4.52 24.77
N ARG A 26 8.33 -3.75 24.27
CA ARG A 26 9.14 -4.13 23.09
C ARG A 26 9.97 -5.40 23.38
N GLN A 27 10.53 -5.53 24.58
CA GLN A 27 11.25 -6.75 24.99
C GLN A 27 10.32 -7.98 25.07
N LYS A 28 9.10 -7.82 25.57
CA LYS A 28 8.09 -8.90 25.56
C LYS A 28 7.69 -9.29 24.13
N ASP A 29 7.59 -8.32 23.22
CA ASP A 29 7.30 -8.58 21.81
C ASP A 29 8.40 -9.44 21.18
N MET A 30 9.66 -9.14 21.46
CA MET A 30 10.81 -9.91 20.97
C MET A 30 10.90 -11.33 21.57
N GLN A 31 10.13 -11.64 22.60
CA GLN A 31 9.91 -12.99 23.05
C GLN A 31 8.69 -13.62 22.35
N TYR A 32 7.56 -12.93 22.32
CA TYR A 32 6.28 -13.50 21.89
C TYR A 32 6.17 -13.68 20.37
N LEU A 33 6.73 -12.77 19.57
CA LEU A 33 6.62 -12.88 18.12
C LEU A 33 7.33 -14.13 17.57
N PRO A 34 8.59 -14.44 17.93
CA PRO A 34 9.22 -15.71 17.54
C PRO A 34 8.50 -16.95 18.10
N GLU A 35 7.97 -16.88 19.35
CA GLU A 35 7.18 -17.98 19.93
C GLU A 35 5.89 -18.25 19.13
N ALA A 36 5.33 -17.21 18.48
CA ALA A 36 4.17 -17.34 17.59
C ALA A 36 4.55 -17.84 16.18
N GLY A 37 5.82 -18.08 15.90
CA GLY A 37 6.31 -18.50 14.59
C GLY A 37 6.53 -17.35 13.60
N VAL A 38 6.54 -16.11 14.09
CA VAL A 38 6.82 -14.93 13.25
C VAL A 38 8.27 -14.96 12.78
N ASN A 39 8.48 -14.84 11.46
CA ASN A 39 9.80 -14.85 10.84
C ASN A 39 10.06 -13.59 9.97
N ILE A 40 9.06 -12.72 9.82
CA ILE A 40 9.17 -11.43 9.11
C ILE A 40 8.31 -10.36 9.80
N VAL A 41 8.78 -9.11 9.80
CA VAL A 41 7.98 -7.95 10.17
C VAL A 41 8.13 -6.84 9.15
N THR A 42 7.04 -6.07 8.90
CA THR A 42 7.12 -4.80 8.19
C THR A 42 7.37 -3.70 9.21
N LEU A 43 8.39 -2.88 8.95
CA LEU A 43 8.78 -1.76 9.81
C LEU A 43 8.61 -0.42 9.10
N ASN A 44 8.37 0.63 9.88
CA ASN A 44 8.49 2.01 9.43
C ASN A 44 7.42 2.48 8.43
N VAL A 45 6.19 1.94 8.47
CA VAL A 45 5.16 2.25 7.47
C VAL A 45 4.75 3.73 7.46
N PHE A 46 4.66 4.38 8.64
CA PHE A 46 4.15 5.75 8.76
C PHE A 46 5.09 6.72 9.50
N ASN A 47 6.33 6.35 9.80
CA ASN A 47 7.19 7.05 10.74
C ASN A 47 7.96 8.24 10.15
N TRP A 48 7.59 8.76 8.98
CA TRP A 48 8.31 9.87 8.33
C TRP A 48 8.52 11.07 9.25
N GLY A 49 7.47 11.47 10.01
CA GLY A 49 7.58 12.60 10.94
C GLY A 49 8.58 12.39 12.08
N MET A 50 8.83 11.12 12.46
CA MET A 50 9.86 10.75 13.46
C MET A 50 11.24 10.71 12.84
N LEU A 51 11.35 10.11 11.63
CA LEU A 51 12.61 10.02 10.90
C LEU A 51 13.14 11.38 10.43
N GLN A 52 12.24 12.33 10.16
CA GLN A 52 12.57 13.66 9.68
C GLN A 52 11.74 14.71 10.44
N PRO A 53 12.18 15.06 11.67
CA PRO A 53 11.46 16.02 12.55
C PRO A 53 11.40 17.44 12.00
N ASP A 54 12.35 17.81 11.12
CA ASP A 54 12.34 19.05 10.35
C ASP A 54 13.00 18.87 8.98
N GLU A 55 13.08 19.93 8.20
CA GLU A 55 13.56 19.88 6.82
C GLU A 55 15.00 19.37 6.67
N GLU A 56 15.86 19.70 7.59
CA GLU A 56 17.31 19.49 7.48
C GLU A 56 17.81 18.28 8.29
N HIS A 57 17.06 17.88 9.33
CA HIS A 57 17.49 16.85 10.26
C HIS A 57 16.81 15.52 10.04
N TYR A 58 17.57 14.45 10.19
CA TYR A 58 17.09 13.08 10.19
C TYR A 58 17.53 12.37 11.45
N ASP A 59 16.60 11.64 12.07
CA ASP A 59 16.87 10.80 13.24
C ASP A 59 16.38 9.37 12.97
N PHE A 60 17.30 8.45 12.88
CA PHE A 60 17.04 7.02 12.66
C PHE A 60 17.25 6.19 13.93
N SER A 61 17.55 6.81 15.08
CA SER A 61 17.98 6.10 16.29
C SER A 61 16.98 5.04 16.74
N GLU A 62 15.69 5.38 16.78
CA GLU A 62 14.65 4.44 17.18
C GLU A 62 14.42 3.32 16.15
N LEU A 63 14.51 3.63 14.86
CA LEU A 63 14.42 2.63 13.81
C LEU A 63 15.61 1.68 13.84
N ASP A 64 16.84 2.20 14.07
CA ASP A 64 18.06 1.39 14.21
C ASP A 64 17.94 0.40 15.37
N GLU A 65 17.48 0.88 16.52
CA GLU A 65 17.25 0.03 17.68
C GLU A 65 16.24 -1.08 17.37
N THR A 66 15.15 -0.74 16.71
CA THR A 66 14.13 -1.71 16.30
C THR A 66 14.68 -2.73 15.28
N VAL A 67 15.41 -2.28 14.27
CA VAL A 67 16.07 -3.15 13.29
C VAL A 67 17.03 -4.11 13.99
N GLN A 68 17.82 -3.64 14.96
CA GLN A 68 18.74 -4.47 15.72
C GLN A 68 17.99 -5.52 16.55
N MET A 69 16.93 -5.12 17.28
CA MET A 69 16.11 -6.03 18.08
C MET A 69 15.52 -7.17 17.24
N VAL A 70 14.99 -6.85 16.04
CA VAL A 70 14.43 -7.81 15.10
C VAL A 70 15.52 -8.73 14.54
N THR A 71 16.67 -8.18 14.21
CA THR A 71 17.83 -8.92 13.70
C THR A 71 18.37 -9.92 14.72
N ASP A 72 18.47 -9.52 15.99
CA ASP A 72 18.94 -10.39 17.09
C ASP A 72 18.02 -11.60 17.31
N LYS A 73 16.75 -11.52 16.86
CA LYS A 73 15.81 -12.63 16.89
C LYS A 73 15.80 -13.47 15.61
N GLY A 74 16.65 -13.15 14.64
CA GLY A 74 16.74 -13.86 13.37
C GLY A 74 15.53 -13.65 12.46
N MET A 75 14.68 -12.64 12.73
CA MET A 75 13.54 -12.29 11.90
C MET A 75 13.98 -11.47 10.69
N LYS A 76 13.27 -11.64 9.58
CA LYS A 76 13.42 -10.84 8.36
C LYS A 76 12.64 -9.53 8.47
N ILE A 77 13.01 -8.57 7.65
CA ILE A 77 12.40 -7.24 7.61
C ILE A 77 11.90 -6.95 6.19
N CYS A 78 10.65 -6.48 6.09
CA CYS A 78 10.14 -5.70 4.98
C CYS A 78 10.24 -4.22 5.37
N MET A 79 11.16 -3.47 4.76
CA MET A 79 11.40 -2.08 5.13
C MET A 79 10.49 -1.14 4.35
N ALA A 80 9.64 -0.36 5.05
CA ALA A 80 8.80 0.63 4.41
C ALA A 80 9.46 2.00 4.32
N THR A 81 9.07 2.80 3.30
CA THR A 81 9.63 4.14 3.07
C THR A 81 8.97 5.24 3.92
N ALA A 82 7.88 4.93 4.63
CA ALA A 82 7.10 5.86 5.45
C ALA A 82 6.37 6.99 4.68
N THR A 83 6.43 7.01 3.36
CA THR A 83 6.02 8.15 2.54
C THR A 83 4.49 8.30 2.38
N ALA A 84 3.70 7.35 2.88
CA ALA A 84 2.24 7.45 2.94
C ALA A 84 1.74 8.56 3.90
N ALA A 85 2.55 8.97 4.89
CA ALA A 85 2.18 9.97 5.89
C ALA A 85 3.28 11.05 6.01
N HIS A 86 3.12 12.16 5.29
CA HIS A 86 4.10 13.26 5.33
C HIS A 86 4.12 13.95 6.69
N PRO A 87 5.28 14.53 7.11
CA PRO A 87 5.41 15.22 8.39
C PRO A 87 4.60 16.53 8.46
N ALA A 88 4.22 16.94 9.67
CA ALA A 88 3.46 18.17 9.90
C ALA A 88 4.18 19.43 9.42
N TRP A 89 5.52 19.51 9.63
CA TRP A 89 6.33 20.64 9.18
C TRP A 89 6.26 20.85 7.66
N MET A 90 6.19 19.75 6.88
CA MET A 90 6.12 19.81 5.44
C MET A 90 4.80 20.42 4.97
N ALA A 91 3.67 19.98 5.52
CA ALA A 91 2.36 20.56 5.24
C ALA A 91 2.26 22.04 5.64
N HIS A 92 2.92 22.41 6.75
CA HIS A 92 2.94 23.79 7.24
C HIS A 92 3.80 24.71 6.36
N ARG A 93 5.00 24.27 6.00
CA ARG A 93 5.96 25.05 5.21
C ARG A 93 5.62 25.09 3.70
N TYR A 94 5.09 23.97 3.20
CA TYR A 94 4.80 23.74 1.78
C TYR A 94 3.35 23.29 1.56
N PRO A 95 2.36 24.19 1.72
CA PRO A 95 0.94 23.82 1.60
C PRO A 95 0.52 23.40 0.18
N ASP A 96 1.38 23.54 -0.83
CA ASP A 96 1.17 23.03 -2.19
C ASP A 96 1.19 21.50 -2.26
N ILE A 97 1.83 20.82 -1.26
CA ILE A 97 1.79 19.37 -1.17
C ILE A 97 0.41 18.82 -0.85
N LEU A 98 -0.47 19.64 -0.28
CA LEU A 98 -1.75 19.16 0.23
C LEU A 98 -2.74 18.89 -0.90
N ARG A 99 -3.36 17.71 -0.84
CA ARG A 99 -4.39 17.26 -1.77
C ARG A 99 -5.60 18.17 -1.74
N THR A 100 -6.23 18.37 -2.91
CA THR A 100 -7.52 19.04 -3.05
C THR A 100 -8.58 18.01 -3.44
N GLU A 101 -9.70 17.99 -2.72
CA GLU A 101 -10.85 17.13 -2.96
C GLU A 101 -11.60 17.51 -4.23
N PHE A 102 -12.49 16.63 -4.71
CA PHE A 102 -13.40 16.93 -5.81
C PHE A 102 -14.24 18.18 -5.54
N SER A 103 -14.59 18.46 -4.30
CA SER A 103 -15.30 19.68 -3.86
C SER A 103 -14.52 20.98 -4.04
N GLY A 104 -13.23 20.92 -4.38
CA GLY A 104 -12.32 22.06 -4.39
C GLY A 104 -11.73 22.41 -3.02
N MET A 105 -12.14 21.72 -1.95
CA MET A 105 -11.57 21.95 -0.62
C MET A 105 -10.16 21.33 -0.52
N LYS A 106 -9.19 22.14 -0.13
CA LYS A 106 -7.84 21.69 0.16
C LYS A 106 -7.80 21.01 1.52
N ARG A 107 -7.22 19.80 1.57
CA ARG A 107 -6.97 19.07 2.83
C ARG A 107 -5.97 19.84 3.70
N LYS A 108 -5.95 19.50 4.96
CA LYS A 108 -4.95 19.96 5.94
C LYS A 108 -4.13 18.77 6.40
N TYR A 109 -3.05 19.04 7.15
CA TYR A 109 -2.31 18.00 7.82
C TYR A 109 -3.23 17.17 8.74
N GLY A 110 -2.96 15.89 8.78
CA GLY A 110 -3.67 14.89 9.60
C GLY A 110 -3.98 13.65 8.78
N ALA A 111 -3.80 12.49 9.32
CA ALA A 111 -3.92 11.20 8.65
C ALA A 111 -2.94 10.99 7.46
N ARG A 112 -3.07 9.84 6.83
CA ARG A 112 -2.29 9.41 5.65
C ARG A 112 -2.97 9.83 4.33
N HIS A 113 -2.25 9.74 3.20
CA HIS A 113 -2.74 10.01 1.84
C HIS A 113 -3.26 11.43 1.61
N ASN A 114 -2.69 12.41 2.29
CA ASN A 114 -3.04 13.83 2.11
C ASN A 114 -2.15 14.58 1.12
N SER A 115 -1.14 13.91 0.57
CA SER A 115 -0.20 14.51 -0.38
C SER A 115 -0.72 14.49 -1.81
N CYS A 116 -0.47 15.56 -2.55
CA CYS A 116 -0.69 15.63 -3.98
C CYS A 116 0.37 14.78 -4.72
N PRO A 117 -0.02 13.82 -5.57
CA PRO A 117 0.94 12.97 -6.29
C PRO A 117 1.76 13.73 -7.35
N ASN A 118 1.40 14.98 -7.66
CA ASN A 118 2.07 15.83 -8.64
C ASN A 118 2.73 17.06 -7.98
N SER A 119 3.00 17.04 -6.68
CA SER A 119 3.77 18.09 -6.02
C SER A 119 5.27 17.80 -6.14
N ASP A 120 6.03 18.69 -6.78
CA ASP A 120 7.49 18.60 -6.88
C ASP A 120 8.14 18.58 -5.50
N THR A 121 7.57 19.32 -4.54
CA THR A 121 8.04 19.33 -3.14
C THR A 121 7.88 17.95 -2.50
N PHE A 122 6.71 17.34 -2.63
CA PHE A 122 6.48 15.99 -2.08
C PHE A 122 7.43 14.96 -2.72
N HIS A 123 7.55 14.95 -4.04
CA HIS A 123 8.48 14.08 -4.77
C HIS A 123 9.91 14.22 -4.29
N LYS A 124 10.40 15.46 -4.17
CA LYS A 124 11.77 15.76 -3.70
C LYS A 124 12.05 15.14 -2.34
N TYR A 125 11.14 15.27 -1.38
CA TYR A 125 11.37 14.78 -0.03
C TYR A 125 11.12 13.28 0.11
N ALA A 126 10.14 12.72 -0.60
CA ALA A 126 9.86 11.30 -0.60
C ALA A 126 11.03 10.49 -1.19
N THR A 127 11.52 10.89 -2.37
CA THR A 127 12.67 10.25 -3.01
C THR A 127 13.96 10.41 -2.18
N ARG A 128 14.16 11.57 -1.55
CA ARG A 128 15.30 11.80 -0.64
C ARG A 128 15.24 10.89 0.60
N LEU A 129 14.05 10.70 1.19
CA LEU A 129 13.89 9.78 2.32
C LEU A 129 14.17 8.34 1.90
N ALA A 130 13.62 7.89 0.77
CA ALA A 130 13.85 6.55 0.23
C ALA A 130 15.36 6.28 0.01
N ALA A 131 16.08 7.25 -0.58
CA ALA A 131 17.54 7.16 -0.74
C ALA A 131 18.25 7.05 0.62
N LYS A 132 17.90 7.88 1.61
CA LYS A 132 18.54 7.86 2.94
C LYS A 132 18.31 6.55 3.69
N LEU A 133 17.11 5.98 3.59
CA LEU A 133 16.83 4.66 4.15
C LEU A 133 17.66 3.58 3.45
N ALA A 134 17.76 3.61 2.12
CA ALA A 134 18.58 2.67 1.37
C ALA A 134 20.06 2.80 1.70
N GLU A 135 20.62 4.03 1.77
CA GLU A 135 22.00 4.30 2.17
C GLU A 135 22.32 3.73 3.55
N ARG A 136 21.38 3.92 4.51
CA ARG A 136 21.58 3.47 5.89
C ARG A 136 21.55 1.96 6.03
N TYR A 137 20.63 1.30 5.35
CA TYR A 137 20.36 -0.13 5.55
C TYR A 137 20.86 -1.03 4.41
N GLN A 138 21.67 -0.53 3.46
CA GLN A 138 22.16 -1.30 2.32
C GLN A 138 22.94 -2.58 2.69
N ASN A 139 23.54 -2.63 3.87
CA ASN A 139 24.32 -3.76 4.36
C ASN A 139 23.54 -4.63 5.36
N GLN A 140 22.22 -4.44 5.49
CA GLN A 140 21.38 -5.18 6.41
C GLN A 140 20.81 -6.41 5.73
N ASP A 141 21.47 -7.55 5.88
CA ASP A 141 21.18 -8.79 5.15
C ASP A 141 19.77 -9.38 5.38
N ASN A 142 19.13 -9.08 6.52
CA ASN A 142 17.79 -9.55 6.84
C ASN A 142 16.67 -8.64 6.32
N ILE A 143 16.98 -7.52 5.66
CA ILE A 143 16.00 -6.78 4.86
C ILE A 143 15.82 -7.51 3.53
N VAL A 144 14.69 -8.21 3.40
CA VAL A 144 14.40 -9.07 2.25
C VAL A 144 13.47 -8.42 1.23
N ALA A 145 12.77 -7.35 1.62
CA ALA A 145 11.88 -6.59 0.75
C ALA A 145 11.81 -5.12 1.17
N TRP A 146 11.43 -4.27 0.21
CA TRP A 146 11.14 -2.86 0.40
C TRP A 146 9.66 -2.59 0.05
N HIS A 147 8.98 -1.90 0.96
CA HIS A 147 7.58 -1.52 0.83
C HIS A 147 7.49 -0.01 0.59
N ILE A 148 7.15 0.41 -0.62
CA ILE A 148 7.09 1.82 -0.99
C ILE A 148 5.70 2.38 -0.68
N GLY A 149 5.66 3.47 0.11
CA GLY A 149 4.41 4.09 0.53
C GLY A 149 3.56 3.13 1.37
N ASN A 150 2.26 3.16 1.18
CA ASN A 150 1.28 2.21 1.72
C ASN A 150 -0.08 2.46 1.09
N GLU A 151 -0.77 1.43 0.59
CA GLU A 151 -2.15 1.50 0.10
C GLU A 151 -2.44 2.76 -0.74
N TYR A 152 -1.66 2.99 -1.79
CA TYR A 152 -1.82 4.19 -2.63
C TYR A 152 -3.27 4.40 -3.03
N GLY A 153 -3.76 5.63 -2.93
CA GLY A 153 -5.12 5.95 -3.30
C GLY A 153 -5.51 7.41 -3.11
N GLY A 154 -6.76 7.70 -3.43
CA GLY A 154 -7.34 9.02 -3.42
C GLY A 154 -6.95 9.85 -4.66
N ILE A 155 -7.89 10.66 -5.15
CA ILE A 155 -7.73 11.51 -6.32
C ILE A 155 -7.50 12.96 -5.86
N CYS A 156 -6.56 13.66 -6.49
CA CYS A 156 -6.26 15.06 -6.20
C CYS A 156 -6.66 15.95 -7.36
N TYR A 157 -7.32 17.07 -7.06
CA TYR A 157 -7.86 18.04 -8.03
C TYR A 157 -7.23 19.43 -7.88
N CYS A 158 -5.99 19.52 -7.40
CA CYS A 158 -5.30 20.78 -7.22
C CYS A 158 -4.67 21.31 -8.52
N GLU A 159 -4.17 22.55 -8.47
CA GLU A 159 -3.51 23.19 -9.60
C GLU A 159 -2.28 22.43 -10.13
N ASN A 160 -1.50 21.77 -9.24
CA ASN A 160 -0.38 20.95 -9.69
C ASN A 160 -0.86 19.77 -10.54
N CYS A 161 -1.96 19.12 -10.11
CA CYS A 161 -2.58 18.05 -10.89
C CYS A 161 -3.15 18.55 -12.21
N GLU A 162 -3.76 19.73 -12.24
CA GLU A 162 -4.30 20.31 -13.47
C GLU A 162 -3.20 20.58 -14.49
N LYS A 163 -2.10 21.21 -14.07
CA LYS A 163 -0.91 21.43 -14.93
C LYS A 163 -0.32 20.12 -15.45
N ALA A 164 -0.13 19.14 -14.56
CA ALA A 164 0.40 17.83 -14.91
C ALA A 164 -0.54 17.06 -15.85
N PHE A 165 -1.86 17.19 -15.67
CA PHE A 165 -2.87 16.59 -16.53
C PHE A 165 -2.80 17.09 -17.96
N ARG A 166 -2.64 18.42 -18.16
CA ARG A 166 -2.43 19.00 -19.49
C ARG A 166 -1.21 18.41 -20.19
N ILE A 167 -0.08 18.27 -19.49
CA ILE A 167 1.13 17.64 -20.01
C ILE A 167 0.89 16.14 -20.35
N TRP A 168 0.17 15.43 -19.51
CA TRP A 168 -0.19 14.04 -19.75
C TRP A 168 -1.07 13.89 -20.99
N LEU A 169 -2.05 14.77 -21.18
CA LEU A 169 -2.92 14.82 -22.37
C LEU A 169 -2.12 15.12 -23.64
N GLN A 170 -1.19 16.08 -23.59
CA GLN A 170 -0.29 16.40 -24.70
C GLN A 170 0.51 15.16 -25.13
N LYS A 171 1.08 14.42 -24.17
CA LYS A 171 1.80 13.17 -24.46
C LYS A 171 0.90 12.10 -25.06
N LYS A 172 -0.35 12.02 -24.60
CA LYS A 172 -1.30 10.99 -25.04
C LYS A 172 -1.86 11.25 -26.43
N TYR A 173 -2.21 12.49 -26.73
CA TYR A 173 -2.95 12.85 -27.96
C TYR A 173 -2.09 13.51 -29.04
N GLY A 174 -0.99 14.12 -28.68
CA GLY A 174 -0.05 14.78 -29.58
C GLY A 174 -0.52 16.17 -30.05
N SER A 175 -1.82 16.34 -30.33
CA SER A 175 -2.38 17.66 -30.72
C SER A 175 -3.76 17.88 -30.08
N ILE A 176 -4.15 19.16 -29.98
CA ILE A 176 -5.45 19.57 -29.43
C ILE A 176 -6.60 19.14 -30.32
N GLU A 177 -6.40 19.14 -31.65
CA GLU A 177 -7.37 18.70 -32.65
C GLU A 177 -7.65 17.19 -32.47
N LYS A 178 -6.60 16.40 -32.21
CA LYS A 178 -6.75 14.96 -31.96
C LYS A 178 -7.50 14.70 -30.68
N LEU A 179 -7.22 15.45 -29.60
CA LEU A 179 -7.97 15.39 -28.35
C LEU A 179 -9.45 15.71 -28.60
N ASN A 180 -9.74 16.85 -29.27
CA ASN A 180 -11.09 17.26 -29.61
C ASN A 180 -11.86 16.19 -30.39
N GLN A 181 -11.19 15.56 -31.38
CA GLN A 181 -11.77 14.48 -32.16
C GLN A 181 -12.14 13.28 -31.27
N VAL A 182 -11.23 12.83 -30.40
CA VAL A 182 -11.43 11.64 -29.56
C VAL A 182 -12.46 11.89 -28.47
N TRP A 183 -12.44 13.07 -27.85
CA TRP A 183 -13.40 13.45 -26.81
C TRP A 183 -14.75 13.89 -27.38
N ASN A 184 -14.87 14.03 -28.71
CA ASN A 184 -16.06 14.56 -29.40
C ASN A 184 -16.52 15.91 -28.81
N THR A 185 -15.60 16.84 -28.66
CA THR A 185 -15.83 18.12 -27.99
C THR A 185 -16.77 19.04 -28.73
N HIS A 186 -17.17 18.75 -29.98
CA HIS A 186 -18.23 19.44 -30.69
C HIS A 186 -19.61 19.34 -30.01
N PHE A 187 -19.80 18.32 -29.17
CA PHE A 187 -20.98 18.22 -28.34
C PHE A 187 -21.09 19.44 -27.40
N TRP A 188 -22.18 20.14 -27.46
CA TRP A 188 -22.44 21.43 -26.77
C TRP A 188 -21.40 22.52 -27.00
N GLY A 189 -20.58 22.41 -28.05
CA GLY A 189 -19.58 23.42 -28.38
C GLY A 189 -18.40 23.49 -27.42
N HIS A 190 -18.03 22.39 -26.81
CA HIS A 190 -16.93 22.30 -25.83
C HIS A 190 -15.53 22.17 -26.46
N THR A 191 -15.36 22.60 -27.68
CA THR A 191 -14.09 22.52 -28.43
C THR A 191 -13.00 23.33 -27.75
N PHE A 192 -11.87 22.71 -27.48
CA PHE A 192 -10.68 23.36 -26.95
C PHE A 192 -9.77 23.83 -28.11
N TYR A 193 -9.17 25.01 -27.95
CA TYR A 193 -8.23 25.58 -28.92
C TYR A 193 -6.82 25.70 -28.35
N ASP A 194 -6.69 25.65 -27.01
CA ASP A 194 -5.43 25.65 -26.30
C ASP A 194 -5.48 24.61 -25.17
N TRP A 195 -4.32 24.02 -24.83
CA TRP A 195 -4.19 23.09 -23.72
C TRP A 195 -4.50 23.73 -22.37
N ASP A 196 -4.22 25.04 -22.23
CA ASP A 196 -4.47 25.79 -21.00
C ASP A 196 -5.96 26.03 -20.71
N GLU A 197 -6.83 25.82 -21.68
CA GLU A 197 -8.29 25.87 -21.50
C GLU A 197 -8.83 24.61 -20.76
N ILE A 198 -8.06 23.53 -20.69
CA ILE A 198 -8.47 22.29 -20.03
C ILE A 198 -8.27 22.41 -18.52
N VAL A 199 -9.33 22.17 -17.75
CA VAL A 199 -9.33 22.20 -16.29
C VAL A 199 -9.55 20.80 -15.70
N ALA A 200 -9.11 20.59 -14.46
CA ALA A 200 -9.41 19.36 -13.74
C ALA A 200 -10.93 19.22 -13.51
N PRO A 201 -11.53 18.05 -13.76
CA PRO A 201 -12.97 17.83 -13.54
C PRO A 201 -13.26 17.77 -12.03
N ASN A 202 -13.89 18.80 -11.48
CA ASN A 202 -14.26 18.86 -10.06
C ASN A 202 -15.66 19.45 -9.85
N LEU A 203 -16.07 19.67 -8.60
CA LEU A 203 -17.39 20.20 -8.27
C LEU A 203 -17.63 21.61 -8.83
N LEU A 204 -16.58 22.38 -9.15
CA LEU A 204 -16.68 23.74 -9.71
C LEU A 204 -16.97 23.71 -11.22
N THR A 205 -16.77 22.59 -11.88
CA THR A 205 -17.26 22.32 -13.24
C THR A 205 -18.63 21.67 -13.17
N GLU A 206 -19.37 21.63 -14.27
CA GLU A 206 -20.65 20.93 -14.29
C GLU A 206 -20.45 19.42 -14.09
N HIS A 207 -21.21 18.80 -13.19
CA HIS A 207 -20.98 17.43 -12.75
C HIS A 207 -22.29 16.67 -12.50
N PHE A 208 -22.19 15.35 -12.58
CA PHE A 208 -23.22 14.42 -12.10
C PHE A 208 -22.96 14.02 -10.63
N GLU A 209 -23.96 13.40 -10.02
CA GLU A 209 -23.74 12.68 -8.76
C GLU A 209 -22.55 11.71 -8.86
N ASN A 210 -21.99 11.31 -7.72
CA ASN A 210 -20.82 10.43 -7.62
C ASN A 210 -19.51 11.01 -8.17
N ASN A 211 -19.31 12.33 -8.06
CA ASN A 211 -18.04 13.00 -8.39
C ASN A 211 -17.60 12.80 -9.85
N ARG A 212 -18.53 12.76 -10.78
CA ARG A 212 -18.25 12.67 -12.22
C ARG A 212 -18.62 13.96 -12.92
N SER A 213 -17.71 14.47 -13.74
CA SER A 213 -17.99 15.58 -14.65
C SER A 213 -19.07 15.20 -15.68
N MET A 214 -19.83 16.16 -16.17
CA MET A 214 -20.72 15.98 -17.34
C MET A 214 -19.95 15.65 -18.63
N TYR A 215 -18.63 15.72 -18.59
CA TYR A 215 -17.72 15.26 -19.64
C TYR A 215 -17.13 13.87 -19.29
N PRO A 216 -17.75 12.76 -19.70
CA PRO A 216 -17.23 11.44 -19.38
C PRO A 216 -15.80 11.21 -19.86
N CYS A 217 -15.43 11.80 -21.01
CA CYS A 217 -14.08 11.63 -21.58
C CYS A 217 -12.99 12.26 -20.70
N ILE A 218 -13.22 13.47 -20.19
CA ILE A 218 -12.27 14.14 -19.30
C ILE A 218 -12.16 13.39 -17.96
N THR A 219 -13.29 12.93 -17.42
CA THR A 219 -13.32 12.15 -16.18
C THR A 219 -12.52 10.86 -16.32
N LEU A 220 -12.74 10.12 -17.42
CA LEU A 220 -12.04 8.86 -17.68
C LEU A 220 -10.53 9.07 -17.83
N ASP A 221 -10.13 10.11 -18.57
CA ASP A 221 -8.71 10.42 -18.71
C ASP A 221 -8.09 10.95 -17.41
N TYR A 222 -8.87 11.64 -16.59
CA TYR A 222 -8.41 12.11 -15.30
C TYR A 222 -8.14 10.94 -14.33
N TYR A 223 -8.97 9.91 -14.32
CA TYR A 223 -8.72 8.68 -13.54
C TYR A 223 -7.46 7.95 -14.01
N ARG A 224 -7.28 7.82 -15.33
CA ARG A 224 -6.04 7.26 -15.91
C ARG A 224 -4.81 8.05 -15.48
N PHE A 225 -4.88 9.37 -15.60
CA PHE A 225 -3.82 10.28 -15.20
C PHE A 225 -3.48 10.18 -13.72
N GLN A 226 -4.47 10.17 -12.84
CA GLN A 226 -4.24 10.08 -11.39
C GLN A 226 -3.61 8.74 -11.01
N SER A 227 -4.06 7.63 -11.58
CA SER A 227 -3.40 6.32 -11.40
C SER A 227 -1.95 6.33 -11.89
N ASP A 228 -1.68 6.94 -13.05
CA ASP A 228 -0.34 7.08 -13.60
C ASP A 228 0.55 8.00 -12.73
N SER A 229 -0.02 9.08 -12.18
CA SER A 229 0.71 10.00 -11.28
C SER A 229 1.13 9.33 -9.98
N MET A 230 0.25 8.55 -9.35
CA MET A 230 0.60 7.79 -8.14
C MET A 230 1.63 6.70 -8.44
N LEU A 231 1.50 6.03 -9.60
CA LEU A 231 2.49 5.05 -10.05
C LEU A 231 3.87 5.69 -10.25
N GLN A 232 3.93 6.94 -10.73
CA GLN A 232 5.20 7.64 -10.91
C GLN A 232 5.91 7.87 -9.55
N ASN A 233 5.18 8.20 -8.47
CA ASN A 233 5.78 8.29 -7.13
C ASN A 233 6.43 6.96 -6.70
N PHE A 234 5.71 5.85 -6.89
CA PHE A 234 6.25 4.51 -6.61
C PHE A 234 7.52 4.22 -7.42
N ILE A 235 7.52 4.56 -8.72
CA ILE A 235 8.67 4.36 -9.62
C ILE A 235 9.87 5.20 -9.15
N ASP A 236 9.65 6.47 -8.82
CA ASP A 236 10.72 7.40 -8.46
C ASP A 236 11.39 6.99 -7.12
N GLU A 237 10.61 6.67 -6.09
CA GLU A 237 11.15 6.16 -4.83
C GLU A 237 11.89 4.82 -5.02
N SER A 238 11.32 3.91 -5.81
CA SER A 238 11.95 2.63 -6.15
C SER A 238 13.28 2.81 -6.89
N ALA A 239 13.35 3.80 -7.79
CA ALA A 239 14.57 4.11 -8.52
C ALA A 239 15.68 4.60 -7.60
N GLU A 240 15.38 5.43 -6.59
CA GLU A 240 16.37 5.87 -5.61
C GLU A 240 16.92 4.71 -4.78
N ILE A 241 16.07 3.80 -4.34
CA ILE A 241 16.53 2.60 -3.61
C ILE A 241 17.43 1.75 -4.51
N ARG A 242 17.06 1.50 -5.77
CA ARG A 242 17.83 0.66 -6.68
C ARG A 242 19.17 1.26 -7.13
N LYS A 243 19.34 2.56 -7.07
CA LYS A 243 20.66 3.20 -7.28
C LYS A 243 21.69 2.74 -6.22
N ILE A 244 21.22 2.41 -5.03
CA ILE A 244 22.07 2.04 -3.88
C ILE A 244 22.06 0.52 -3.70
N ILE A 245 20.91 -0.12 -3.85
CA ILE A 245 20.69 -1.57 -3.71
C ILE A 245 20.07 -2.09 -5.01
N PRO A 246 20.89 -2.40 -6.06
CA PRO A 246 20.39 -2.75 -7.39
C PRO A 246 19.42 -3.95 -7.41
N ASP A 247 19.63 -4.92 -6.52
CA ASP A 247 18.84 -6.16 -6.43
C ASP A 247 17.69 -6.07 -5.42
N ALA A 248 17.36 -4.87 -4.91
CA ALA A 248 16.27 -4.66 -3.97
C ALA A 248 14.95 -5.22 -4.53
N LYS A 249 14.27 -6.04 -3.73
CA LYS A 249 12.93 -6.54 -4.04
C LYS A 249 11.90 -5.54 -3.54
N ILE A 250 11.16 -4.93 -4.45
CA ILE A 250 10.30 -3.78 -4.19
C ILE A 250 8.85 -4.08 -4.50
N THR A 251 7.97 -3.71 -3.58
CA THR A 251 6.51 -3.82 -3.69
C THR A 251 5.80 -2.63 -3.06
N THR A 252 4.49 -2.60 -3.21
CA THR A 252 3.53 -1.83 -2.39
C THR A 252 2.26 -2.64 -2.25
N ASN A 253 1.54 -2.47 -1.16
CA ASN A 253 0.30 -3.21 -0.91
C ASN A 253 -0.88 -2.65 -1.70
N LEU A 254 -1.62 -3.53 -2.36
CA LEU A 254 -2.82 -3.23 -3.14
C LEU A 254 -4.07 -3.54 -2.29
N MET A 255 -5.21 -2.92 -2.59
CA MET A 255 -6.43 -2.98 -1.75
C MET A 255 -7.57 -3.76 -2.41
N GLY A 256 -7.35 -5.01 -2.83
CA GLY A 256 -8.42 -5.83 -3.44
C GLY A 256 -9.00 -5.19 -4.71
N PHE A 257 -10.33 -5.07 -4.81
CA PHE A 257 -10.99 -4.33 -5.88
C PHE A 257 -10.98 -2.84 -5.58
N TYR A 258 -9.91 -2.16 -5.94
CA TYR A 258 -9.77 -0.72 -5.75
C TYR A 258 -9.86 0.02 -7.08
N LYS A 259 -10.86 0.89 -7.21
CA LYS A 259 -11.22 1.49 -8.50
C LYS A 259 -10.19 2.51 -8.99
N GLU A 260 -9.50 3.21 -8.09
CA GLU A 260 -8.67 4.37 -8.44
C GLU A 260 -7.32 4.03 -9.08
N LEU A 261 -6.84 2.79 -8.98
CA LEU A 261 -5.54 2.35 -9.49
C LEU A 261 -5.66 1.23 -10.54
N ASP A 262 -5.05 1.41 -11.69
CA ASP A 262 -4.89 0.36 -12.70
C ASP A 262 -3.78 -0.63 -12.30
N TYR A 263 -4.13 -1.63 -11.54
CA TYR A 263 -3.17 -2.63 -11.06
C TYR A 263 -2.45 -3.39 -12.20
N GLY A 264 -3.07 -3.51 -13.37
CA GLY A 264 -2.42 -4.11 -14.55
C GLY A 264 -1.20 -3.32 -15.01
N LYS A 265 -1.21 -1.99 -14.81
CA LYS A 265 -0.02 -1.14 -15.03
C LYS A 265 0.95 -1.23 -13.87
N TRP A 266 0.47 -1.14 -12.63
CA TRP A 266 1.29 -1.12 -11.42
C TRP A 266 2.15 -2.37 -11.27
N ALA A 267 1.57 -3.55 -11.47
CA ALA A 267 2.26 -4.82 -11.32
C ALA A 267 3.51 -4.97 -12.20
N LYS A 268 3.61 -4.23 -13.31
CA LYS A 268 4.79 -4.24 -14.19
C LYS A 268 6.04 -3.64 -13.54
N TYR A 269 5.85 -2.75 -12.56
CA TYR A 269 6.92 -2.04 -11.86
C TYR A 269 7.22 -2.63 -10.48
N MET A 270 6.33 -3.46 -9.94
CA MET A 270 6.53 -4.20 -8.70
C MET A 270 7.33 -5.48 -8.99
N ASP A 271 8.26 -5.88 -8.10
CA ASP A 271 8.97 -7.15 -8.25
C ASP A 271 8.06 -8.34 -7.93
N PHE A 272 7.14 -8.17 -7.00
CA PHE A 272 6.08 -9.12 -6.67
C PHE A 272 4.81 -8.35 -6.26
N VAL A 273 3.65 -8.99 -6.46
CA VAL A 273 2.37 -8.41 -6.04
C VAL A 273 2.17 -8.66 -4.55
N SER A 274 1.82 -7.62 -3.81
CA SER A 274 1.36 -7.72 -2.43
C SER A 274 0.02 -6.99 -2.27
N TRP A 275 -0.83 -7.45 -1.33
CA TRP A 275 -2.13 -6.85 -1.14
C TRP A 275 -2.73 -7.13 0.24
N ASP A 276 -3.79 -6.37 0.58
CA ASP A 276 -4.43 -6.36 1.87
C ASP A 276 -5.86 -6.88 1.79
N ASN A 277 -6.16 -7.87 2.63
CA ASN A 277 -7.44 -8.57 2.62
C ASN A 277 -8.24 -8.33 3.90
N TYR A 278 -9.14 -7.36 3.84
CA TYR A 278 -10.07 -7.03 4.92
C TYR A 278 -11.53 -7.24 4.47
N PRO A 279 -12.00 -8.49 4.36
CA PRO A 279 -13.38 -8.74 3.95
C PRO A 279 -14.36 -8.25 5.01
N ASN A 280 -15.46 -7.65 4.55
CA ASN A 280 -16.55 -7.26 5.42
C ASN A 280 -17.24 -8.51 6.02
N ALA A 281 -17.86 -8.35 7.20
CA ALA A 281 -18.65 -9.43 7.79
C ALA A 281 -19.75 -9.88 6.82
N GLY A 282 -19.77 -11.18 6.50
CA GLY A 282 -20.71 -11.77 5.54
C GLY A 282 -20.34 -11.54 4.06
N GLU A 283 -19.16 -11.03 3.76
CA GLU A 283 -18.68 -11.03 2.36
C GLU A 283 -18.58 -12.48 1.86
N PRO A 284 -19.13 -12.81 0.68
CA PRO A 284 -19.07 -14.16 0.16
C PRO A 284 -17.63 -14.64 -0.05
N GLU A 285 -17.33 -15.87 0.34
CA GLU A 285 -15.99 -16.49 0.18
C GLU A 285 -15.54 -16.48 -1.28
N ALA A 286 -16.48 -16.56 -2.24
CA ALA A 286 -16.18 -16.45 -3.67
C ALA A 286 -15.64 -15.07 -4.07
N MET A 287 -16.08 -13.99 -3.42
CA MET A 287 -15.58 -12.64 -3.66
C MET A 287 -14.15 -12.48 -3.11
N ILE A 288 -13.88 -13.07 -1.95
CA ILE A 288 -12.53 -13.09 -1.37
C ILE A 288 -11.60 -13.88 -2.29
N ALA A 289 -12.03 -15.07 -2.74
CA ALA A 289 -11.31 -15.90 -3.69
C ALA A 289 -11.00 -15.15 -5.01
N MET A 290 -11.99 -14.43 -5.55
CA MET A 290 -11.81 -13.62 -6.76
C MET A 290 -10.78 -12.50 -6.58
N LYS A 291 -10.71 -11.87 -5.40
CA LYS A 291 -9.66 -10.87 -5.09
C LYS A 291 -8.27 -11.52 -5.08
N HIS A 292 -8.11 -12.69 -4.46
CA HIS A 292 -6.85 -13.44 -4.51
C HIS A 292 -6.47 -13.82 -5.96
N ASP A 293 -7.43 -14.29 -6.74
CA ASP A 293 -7.21 -14.65 -8.14
C ASP A 293 -6.83 -13.44 -9.00
N LEU A 294 -7.42 -12.27 -8.74
CA LEU A 294 -7.02 -11.01 -9.37
C LEU A 294 -5.53 -10.74 -9.10
N MET A 295 -5.11 -10.79 -7.84
CA MET A 295 -3.70 -10.53 -7.47
C MET A 295 -2.74 -11.52 -8.11
N ARG A 296 -3.07 -12.81 -8.10
CA ARG A 296 -2.30 -13.83 -8.82
C ARG A 296 -2.21 -13.54 -10.32
N GLY A 297 -3.31 -13.09 -10.92
CA GLY A 297 -3.41 -12.80 -12.34
C GLY A 297 -2.59 -11.60 -12.81
N LEU A 298 -2.28 -10.64 -11.91
CA LEU A 298 -1.49 -9.45 -12.24
C LEU A 298 -0.04 -9.77 -12.62
N LYS A 299 0.53 -10.86 -12.07
CA LYS A 299 1.90 -11.28 -12.34
C LYS A 299 1.97 -12.81 -12.54
N PRO A 300 1.56 -13.31 -13.72
CA PRO A 300 1.49 -14.74 -13.99
C PRO A 300 2.84 -15.44 -13.79
N GLY A 301 2.79 -16.64 -13.21
CA GLY A 301 4.00 -17.44 -12.95
C GLY A 301 4.75 -17.04 -11.68
N MET A 302 4.15 -16.20 -10.84
CA MET A 302 4.73 -15.78 -9.57
C MET A 302 3.67 -15.82 -8.47
N PRO A 303 4.00 -16.34 -7.26
CA PRO A 303 3.15 -16.19 -6.10
C PRO A 303 2.93 -14.72 -5.75
N PHE A 304 1.86 -14.42 -5.02
CA PHE A 304 1.64 -13.10 -4.42
C PHE A 304 1.85 -13.12 -2.91
N SER A 305 2.06 -11.96 -2.32
CA SER A 305 2.15 -11.78 -0.87
C SER A 305 0.80 -11.27 -0.32
N LEU A 306 0.21 -11.98 0.65
CA LEU A 306 -0.82 -11.40 1.50
C LEU A 306 -0.12 -10.53 2.54
N MET A 307 -0.09 -9.20 2.29
CA MET A 307 0.68 -8.25 3.09
C MET A 307 -0.03 -7.91 4.40
N GLU A 308 -1.36 -7.79 4.33
CA GLU A 308 -2.16 -7.50 5.49
C GLU A 308 -3.47 -8.31 5.50
N GLN A 309 -3.83 -8.73 6.67
CA GLN A 309 -5.16 -9.16 7.08
C GLN A 309 -5.28 -8.98 8.60
N THR A 310 -6.48 -9.01 9.15
CA THR A 310 -6.60 -8.91 10.62
C THR A 310 -6.69 -10.29 11.28
N PRO A 311 -6.05 -10.50 12.43
CA PRO A 311 -6.21 -11.74 13.18
C PRO A 311 -7.65 -11.90 13.75
N SER A 312 -8.37 -10.81 13.99
CA SER A 312 -9.78 -10.86 14.41
C SER A 312 -10.56 -9.64 13.94
N VAL A 313 -10.69 -8.58 14.76
CA VAL A 313 -11.48 -7.38 14.45
C VAL A 313 -10.72 -6.45 13.49
N SER A 314 -11.40 -6.00 12.42
CA SER A 314 -11.02 -4.80 11.67
C SER A 314 -11.86 -3.62 12.15
N ASN A 315 -11.22 -2.56 12.61
CA ASN A 315 -11.92 -1.36 13.07
C ASN A 315 -12.40 -0.45 11.92
N TRP A 316 -11.95 -0.69 10.69
CA TRP A 316 -12.34 0.08 9.51
C TRP A 316 -13.71 -0.31 8.94
N HIS A 317 -14.29 -1.42 9.41
CA HIS A 317 -15.61 -1.85 9.00
C HIS A 317 -16.70 -1.10 9.76
N ASN A 318 -17.88 -0.96 9.15
CA ASN A 318 -19.04 -0.34 9.79
C ASN A 318 -19.45 -1.06 11.10
N TYR A 319 -19.13 -2.34 11.22
CA TYR A 319 -19.33 -3.17 12.41
C TYR A 319 -18.02 -3.88 12.75
N ALA A 320 -17.55 -3.66 13.97
CA ALA A 320 -16.37 -4.35 14.50
C ALA A 320 -16.73 -5.79 14.92
N THR A 321 -16.69 -6.72 13.97
CA THR A 321 -17.06 -8.12 14.18
C THR A 321 -15.84 -8.96 14.54
N LEU A 322 -15.95 -9.73 15.62
CA LEU A 322 -14.93 -10.70 16.01
C LEU A 322 -14.96 -11.90 15.05
N LYS A 323 -13.81 -12.30 14.55
CA LYS A 323 -13.68 -13.60 13.86
C LYS A 323 -13.93 -14.74 14.82
N ARG A 324 -14.67 -15.74 14.36
CA ARG A 324 -14.88 -16.99 15.10
C ARG A 324 -13.59 -17.79 15.18
N PRO A 325 -13.42 -18.67 16.17
CA PRO A 325 -12.29 -19.59 16.21
C PRO A 325 -12.11 -20.34 14.90
N GLY A 326 -10.87 -20.34 14.37
CA GLY A 326 -10.50 -20.98 13.12
C GLY A 326 -10.75 -20.15 11.84
N GLU A 327 -11.50 -19.07 11.89
CA GLU A 327 -11.81 -18.24 10.71
C GLU A 327 -10.55 -17.56 10.15
N MET A 328 -9.68 -17.01 11.00
CA MET A 328 -8.41 -16.42 10.59
C MET A 328 -7.51 -17.47 9.90
N ARG A 329 -7.45 -18.69 10.46
CA ARG A 329 -6.73 -19.82 9.87
C ARG A 329 -7.28 -20.17 8.48
N LEU A 330 -8.63 -20.27 8.34
CA LEU A 330 -9.28 -20.56 7.06
C LEU A 330 -8.93 -19.51 5.99
N MET A 331 -9.00 -18.24 6.34
CA MET A 331 -8.66 -17.14 5.41
C MET A 331 -7.20 -17.18 4.97
N SER A 332 -6.27 -17.48 5.87
CA SER A 332 -4.85 -17.62 5.56
C SER A 332 -4.61 -18.79 4.60
N TYR A 333 -5.24 -19.95 4.83
CA TYR A 333 -5.17 -21.09 3.93
C TYR A 333 -5.87 -20.84 2.58
N GLN A 334 -6.95 -20.05 2.56
CA GLN A 334 -7.58 -19.62 1.32
C GLN A 334 -6.59 -18.82 0.47
N ALA A 335 -5.89 -17.84 1.05
CA ALA A 335 -4.89 -17.06 0.33
C ALA A 335 -3.79 -17.97 -0.25
N MET A 336 -3.28 -18.92 0.53
CA MET A 336 -2.28 -19.89 0.06
C MET A 336 -2.82 -20.78 -1.07
N ALA A 337 -4.05 -21.29 -0.94
CA ALA A 337 -4.68 -22.10 -1.97
C ALA A 337 -4.88 -21.34 -3.28
N HIS A 338 -4.97 -20.02 -3.23
CA HIS A 338 -5.04 -19.14 -4.39
C HIS A 338 -3.68 -18.61 -4.85
N GLY A 339 -2.56 -19.02 -4.22
CA GLY A 339 -1.20 -18.77 -4.71
C GLY A 339 -0.37 -17.78 -3.88
N ALA A 340 -0.77 -17.51 -2.63
CA ALA A 340 0.10 -16.78 -1.71
C ALA A 340 1.18 -17.70 -1.12
N ASP A 341 2.41 -17.20 -0.95
CA ASP A 341 3.48 -17.85 -0.21
C ASP A 341 3.99 -16.99 0.98
N THR A 342 3.29 -15.90 1.24
CA THR A 342 3.56 -14.97 2.33
C THR A 342 2.22 -14.62 2.99
N ILE A 343 2.14 -14.79 4.31
CA ILE A 343 0.94 -14.56 5.12
C ILE A 343 1.27 -13.56 6.23
N MET A 344 0.89 -12.33 6.03
CA MET A 344 1.17 -11.24 6.98
C MET A 344 -0.11 -10.58 7.47
N PHE A 345 0.01 -9.84 8.55
CA PHE A 345 -1.12 -9.27 9.28
C PHE A 345 -0.86 -7.81 9.68
N PHE A 346 -1.87 -7.01 9.63
CA PHE A 346 -1.97 -5.83 10.44
C PHE A 346 -2.71 -6.21 11.73
N GLN A 347 -2.08 -6.34 12.95
CA GLN A 347 -0.69 -6.01 13.19
C GLN A 347 -0.10 -6.92 14.28
N MET A 348 1.20 -6.79 14.56
CA MET A 348 1.86 -7.65 15.55
C MET A 348 1.51 -7.29 16.99
N ARG A 349 1.54 -5.99 17.35
CA ARG A 349 1.05 -5.47 18.64
C ARG A 349 -0.04 -4.43 18.39
N GLN A 350 -1.12 -4.51 19.17
CA GLN A 350 -2.27 -3.61 19.04
C GLN A 350 -1.87 -2.15 19.27
N CYS A 351 -2.36 -1.22 18.44
CA CYS A 351 -2.12 0.22 18.60
C CYS A 351 -2.55 0.71 19.97
N LYS A 352 -1.71 1.51 20.61
CA LYS A 352 -1.95 2.02 21.97
C LYS A 352 -3.11 2.99 22.02
N ALA A 353 -3.27 3.78 20.96
CA ALA A 353 -4.25 4.86 20.89
C ALA A 353 -4.67 5.11 19.41
N GLU A 354 -5.37 6.20 19.17
CA GLU A 354 -5.79 6.76 17.90
C GLU A 354 -6.79 5.88 17.12
N CYS A 355 -6.89 6.13 15.80
CA CYS A 355 -7.96 5.57 14.98
C CYS A 355 -7.93 4.04 14.85
N GLU A 356 -6.79 3.41 15.08
CA GLU A 356 -6.62 1.94 14.98
C GLU A 356 -6.55 1.23 16.34
N LYS A 357 -6.84 1.95 17.44
CA LYS A 357 -6.81 1.38 18.78
C LYS A 357 -7.61 0.09 18.94
N LEU A 358 -8.73 -0.04 18.24
CA LEU A 358 -9.62 -1.20 18.32
C LEU A 358 -9.33 -2.27 17.25
N HIS A 359 -8.36 -2.05 16.37
CA HIS A 359 -7.91 -3.08 15.42
C HIS A 359 -7.19 -4.20 16.16
N SER A 360 -7.51 -5.44 15.83
CA SER A 360 -6.89 -6.62 16.46
C SER A 360 -5.43 -6.76 16.09
N ALA A 361 -4.68 -7.40 16.98
CA ALA A 361 -3.27 -7.73 16.78
C ALA A 361 -2.96 -9.13 17.36
N PHE A 362 -1.77 -9.65 17.07
CA PHE A 362 -1.26 -10.87 17.72
C PHE A 362 -1.19 -10.64 19.24
N ILE A 363 -0.54 -9.57 19.65
CA ILE A 363 -0.43 -9.15 21.04
C ILE A 363 -1.41 -8.00 21.28
N SER A 364 -2.50 -8.28 21.99
CA SER A 364 -3.54 -7.29 22.31
C SER A 364 -3.11 -6.36 23.45
N HIS A 365 -3.96 -5.38 23.81
CA HIS A 365 -3.74 -4.48 24.96
C HIS A 365 -3.56 -5.23 26.30
N VAL A 366 -4.02 -6.48 26.40
CA VAL A 366 -3.74 -7.34 27.56
C VAL A 366 -2.23 -7.59 27.74
N GLY A 367 -1.46 -7.51 26.67
CA GLY A 367 0.01 -7.56 26.71
C GLY A 367 0.60 -8.93 27.06
N THR A 368 -0.15 -10.03 26.87
CA THR A 368 0.31 -11.39 27.16
C THR A 368 0.09 -12.33 25.99
N ASN A 369 0.82 -13.44 25.99
CA ASN A 369 0.67 -14.55 25.05
C ASN A 369 -0.45 -15.54 25.40
N ASN A 370 -1.28 -15.25 26.41
CA ASN A 370 -2.34 -16.14 26.88
C ASN A 370 -3.75 -15.72 26.42
N THR A 371 -3.87 -15.06 25.28
CA THR A 371 -5.17 -14.75 24.65
C THR A 371 -5.54 -15.82 23.61
N ARG A 372 -6.84 -15.95 23.31
CA ARG A 372 -7.31 -16.82 22.23
C ARG A 372 -6.65 -16.48 20.90
N ILE A 373 -6.65 -15.20 20.55
CA ILE A 373 -6.10 -14.70 19.27
C ILE A 373 -4.63 -15.07 19.15
N TYR A 374 -3.83 -14.76 20.18
CA TYR A 374 -2.40 -15.10 20.14
C TYR A 374 -2.18 -16.62 19.97
N LYS A 375 -2.94 -17.45 20.70
CA LYS A 375 -2.83 -18.92 20.58
C LYS A 375 -3.21 -19.42 19.18
N GLU A 376 -4.21 -18.84 18.56
CA GLU A 376 -4.57 -19.18 17.17
C GLU A 376 -3.49 -18.75 16.19
N CYS A 377 -2.90 -17.54 16.36
CA CYS A 377 -1.76 -17.09 15.57
C CYS A 377 -0.54 -18.00 15.75
N GLN A 378 -0.23 -18.39 17.00
CA GLN A 378 0.87 -19.31 17.30
C GLN A 378 0.64 -20.69 16.67
N ALA A 379 -0.58 -21.20 16.73
CA ALA A 379 -0.92 -22.49 16.12
C ALA A 379 -0.74 -22.42 14.59
N LEU A 380 -1.23 -21.36 13.95
CA LEU A 380 -1.06 -21.14 12.51
C LEU A 380 0.42 -21.01 12.13
N GLY A 381 1.20 -20.22 12.86
CA GLY A 381 2.63 -20.05 12.57
C GLY A 381 3.39 -21.37 12.60
N LYS A 382 3.12 -22.23 13.60
CA LYS A 382 3.71 -23.57 13.69
C LYS A 382 3.26 -24.49 12.54
N GLU A 383 1.99 -24.43 12.14
CA GLU A 383 1.50 -25.17 10.99
C GLU A 383 2.23 -24.76 9.71
N LEU A 384 2.34 -23.43 9.45
CA LEU A 384 3.00 -22.91 8.26
C LEU A 384 4.48 -23.30 8.21
N GLN A 385 5.17 -23.24 9.34
CA GLN A 385 6.56 -23.73 9.45
C GLN A 385 6.66 -25.22 9.12
N SER A 386 5.68 -26.04 9.52
CA SER A 386 5.69 -27.48 9.27
C SER A 386 5.48 -27.85 7.78
N LEU A 387 4.94 -26.94 6.97
CA LEU A 387 4.81 -27.12 5.52
C LEU A 387 6.16 -26.98 4.78
N GLY A 388 7.18 -26.47 5.48
CA GLY A 388 8.55 -26.40 4.97
C GLY A 388 8.67 -25.62 3.67
N SER A 389 9.53 -26.11 2.77
CA SER A 389 9.85 -25.48 1.47
C SER A 389 8.94 -25.92 0.32
N GLU A 390 7.90 -26.70 0.56
CA GLU A 390 7.06 -27.20 -0.54
C GLU A 390 6.09 -26.15 -1.11
N ILE A 391 5.68 -25.19 -0.28
CA ILE A 391 4.71 -24.16 -0.66
C ILE A 391 5.36 -22.93 -1.30
N PRO A 392 6.48 -22.37 -0.77
CA PRO A 392 7.10 -21.19 -1.37
C PRO A 392 7.41 -21.37 -2.86
N GLY A 393 6.96 -20.42 -3.68
CA GLY A 393 7.14 -20.49 -5.13
C GLY A 393 6.19 -21.44 -5.86
N SER A 394 5.27 -22.13 -5.18
CA SER A 394 4.26 -22.99 -5.83
C SER A 394 3.27 -22.16 -6.66
N LEU A 395 2.73 -22.75 -7.72
CA LEU A 395 1.83 -22.07 -8.64
C LEU A 395 0.47 -22.77 -8.70
N VAL A 396 -0.59 -21.97 -8.84
CA VAL A 396 -1.96 -22.45 -9.06
C VAL A 396 -2.27 -22.45 -10.55
N HIS A 397 -2.61 -23.62 -11.09
CA HIS A 397 -3.03 -23.78 -12.49
C HIS A 397 -4.56 -23.66 -12.60
N ALA A 398 -5.05 -22.47 -12.99
CA ALA A 398 -6.46 -22.23 -13.19
C ALA A 398 -6.93 -22.79 -14.55
N LYS A 399 -8.17 -23.36 -14.59
CA LYS A 399 -8.80 -23.90 -15.80
C LYS A 399 -9.66 -22.87 -16.53
N ALA A 400 -9.96 -21.75 -15.90
CA ALA A 400 -10.78 -20.66 -16.41
C ALA A 400 -10.15 -19.31 -16.05
N ALA A 401 -10.47 -18.26 -16.81
CA ALA A 401 -10.05 -16.90 -16.55
C ALA A 401 -11.24 -15.95 -16.57
N ILE A 402 -11.18 -14.92 -15.74
CA ILE A 402 -12.11 -13.78 -15.73
C ILE A 402 -11.34 -12.58 -16.23
N LEU A 403 -11.87 -11.89 -17.24
CA LEU A 403 -11.30 -10.63 -17.72
C LEU A 403 -11.72 -9.49 -16.81
N PHE A 404 -10.75 -8.75 -16.33
CA PHE A 404 -10.94 -7.54 -15.52
C PHE A 404 -10.22 -6.36 -16.18
N ASP A 405 -10.93 -5.24 -16.43
CA ASP A 405 -10.41 -4.08 -17.13
C ASP A 405 -10.77 -2.79 -16.38
N TRP A 406 -9.76 -2.07 -15.88
CA TRP A 406 -9.95 -0.79 -15.17
C TRP A 406 -10.54 0.29 -16.06
N ASN A 407 -10.17 0.36 -17.34
CA ASN A 407 -10.72 1.37 -18.26
C ASN A 407 -12.22 1.19 -18.42
N ASN A 408 -12.67 -0.06 -18.55
CA ASN A 408 -14.09 -0.37 -18.61
C ASN A 408 -14.79 -0.05 -17.28
N TRP A 409 -14.15 -0.38 -16.16
CA TRP A 409 -14.69 -0.08 -14.83
C TRP A 409 -14.76 1.43 -14.55
N TRP A 410 -13.81 2.21 -15.01
CA TRP A 410 -13.86 3.67 -14.92
C TRP A 410 -14.93 4.30 -15.81
N ALA A 411 -15.22 3.70 -16.96
CA ALA A 411 -16.18 4.21 -17.93
C ALA A 411 -17.67 3.97 -17.52
N ILE A 412 -17.92 2.98 -16.64
CA ILE A 412 -19.24 2.64 -16.09
C ILE A 412 -19.48 3.38 -14.77
#